data_f43597460499af36d7bf27c52bb46d45
#
_entry.id   f43597460499af36d7bf27c52bb46d45
#
_cell.length_a   1.000
_cell.length_b   1.000
_cell.length_c   1.000
_cell.angle_alpha   90.00
_cell.angle_beta   90.00
_cell.angle_gamma   90.00
#
_symmetry.space_group_name_H-M   'P 1'
#
loop_
_entity.id
_entity.type
_entity.pdbx_description
1 polymer ?
#
loop_
_entity_poly.entity_id
_entity_poly.type
_entity_poly.pdbx_seq_one_letter_code
_entity_poly.pdbx_strand_id
1 'polypeptide(L)'
;MCGLTGCWTKKTDSSLRASVQAMSQTLHHRGPDARAVLVDESQGIGLGHTRLKVIDLSEHGAQPMHSACNRYVLVFNGEIYNHHRLRAELEERGLAPAWHGHSDTEVLLAGFVAWGVAATLQRAVGMFSFALWDKKERRLTLGRDRFGEKPLYYGWLGRGNG
;
A
#
# COMPACT_ATOMS: atom_id res chain seq x y z
N MET A 1 -12.79 -0.36 8.05
CA MET A 1 -11.79 0.42 7.27
C MET A 1 -10.41 -0.03 7.69
N CYS A 2 -9.52 -0.29 6.76
CA CYS A 2 -8.17 -0.75 7.04
C CYS A 2 -7.31 0.30 7.76
N GLY A 3 -6.22 -0.13 8.37
CA GLY A 3 -5.17 0.73 8.89
C GLY A 3 -3.86 0.48 8.16
N LEU A 4 -3.11 1.54 7.89
CA LEU A 4 -1.77 1.44 7.34
C LEU A 4 -0.77 2.20 8.22
N THR A 5 0.43 1.68 8.31
CA THR A 5 1.54 2.32 9.02
C THR A 5 2.86 1.99 8.33
N GLY A 6 3.89 2.74 8.62
CA GLY A 6 5.22 2.46 8.10
C GLY A 6 6.28 3.32 8.76
N CYS A 7 7.51 2.89 8.59
CA CYS A 7 8.69 3.60 9.03
C CYS A 7 9.81 3.41 8.01
N TRP A 8 10.53 4.47 7.71
CA TRP A 8 11.72 4.43 6.87
C TRP A 8 12.89 5.08 7.61
N THR A 9 13.93 4.30 7.82
CA THR A 9 15.13 4.73 8.56
C THR A 9 16.38 4.57 7.72
N LYS A 10 17.35 5.46 7.94
CA LYS A 10 18.69 5.32 7.34
C LYS A 10 19.58 4.31 8.09
N LYS A 11 19.21 3.94 9.32
CA LYS A 11 19.95 2.98 10.13
C LYS A 11 19.36 1.59 9.93
N THR A 12 20.19 0.62 9.62
CA THR A 12 19.84 -0.78 9.76
C THR A 12 19.66 -1.06 11.25
N ASP A 13 18.43 -1.18 11.69
CA ASP A 13 18.08 -1.40 13.07
C ASP A 13 17.21 -2.66 13.17
N SER A 14 17.70 -3.65 13.90
CA SER A 14 16.95 -4.89 14.19
C SER A 14 15.62 -4.63 14.91
N SER A 15 15.43 -3.43 15.47
CA SER A 15 14.18 -3.00 16.10
C SER A 15 13.10 -2.58 15.10
N LEU A 16 13.41 -2.40 13.81
CA LEU A 16 12.46 -1.91 12.81
C LEU A 16 11.21 -2.80 12.73
N ARG A 17 11.38 -4.11 12.69
CA ARG A 17 10.25 -5.05 12.68
C ARG A 17 9.38 -4.90 13.93
N ALA A 18 9.98 -4.86 15.09
CA ALA A 18 9.24 -4.69 16.35
C ALA A 18 8.49 -3.36 16.39
N SER A 19 9.11 -2.29 15.91
CA SER A 19 8.49 -0.96 15.81
C SER A 19 7.26 -0.96 14.90
N VAL A 20 7.37 -1.53 13.69
CA VAL A 20 6.24 -1.60 12.74
C VAL A 20 5.14 -2.52 13.26
N GLN A 21 5.49 -3.62 13.93
CA GLN A 21 4.51 -4.48 14.58
C GLN A 21 3.74 -3.76 15.68
N ALA A 22 4.45 -3.02 16.55
CA ALA A 22 3.82 -2.24 17.61
C ALA A 22 2.87 -1.16 17.04
N MET A 23 3.32 -0.40 16.04
CA MET A 23 2.48 0.57 15.33
C MET A 23 1.23 -0.09 14.69
N SER A 24 1.39 -1.25 14.06
CA SER A 24 0.27 -1.98 13.47
C SER A 24 -0.71 -2.47 14.54
N GLN A 25 -0.22 -2.84 15.73
CA GLN A 25 -1.06 -3.26 16.85
C GLN A 25 -2.00 -2.16 17.32
N THR A 26 -1.55 -0.90 17.35
CA THR A 26 -2.40 0.23 17.76
C THR A 26 -3.54 0.48 16.78
N LEU A 27 -3.42 0.00 15.53
CA LEU A 27 -4.42 0.13 14.48
C LEU A 27 -5.39 -1.06 14.39
N HIS A 28 -5.35 -2.02 15.34
CA HIS A 28 -6.20 -3.21 15.33
C HIS A 28 -7.70 -2.88 15.21
N HIS A 29 -8.13 -1.81 15.90
CA HIS A 29 -9.53 -1.34 15.84
C HIS A 29 -10.00 -0.93 14.43
N ARG A 30 -9.06 -0.66 13.51
CA ARG A 30 -9.35 -0.30 12.11
C ARG A 30 -9.57 -1.52 11.22
N GLY A 31 -8.87 -2.61 11.50
CA GLY A 31 -8.89 -3.82 10.69
C GLY A 31 -8.59 -5.06 11.53
N PRO A 32 -9.62 -5.62 12.19
CA PRO A 32 -9.44 -6.74 13.11
C PRO A 32 -9.25 -8.10 12.43
N ASP A 33 -9.56 -8.21 11.11
CA ASP A 33 -9.64 -9.50 10.43
C ASP A 33 -8.27 -10.09 10.06
N ALA A 34 -7.28 -9.23 9.80
CA ALA A 34 -5.92 -9.67 9.55
C ALA A 34 -4.91 -8.53 9.82
N ARG A 35 -3.69 -8.92 10.13
CA ARG A 35 -2.58 -7.99 10.30
C ARG A 35 -1.31 -8.61 9.73
N ALA A 36 -0.58 -7.82 8.94
CA ALA A 36 0.71 -8.22 8.43
C ALA A 36 1.68 -7.04 8.38
N VAL A 37 2.97 -7.36 8.44
CA VAL A 37 4.07 -6.41 8.31
C VAL A 37 5.10 -6.96 7.33
N LEU A 38 5.63 -6.06 6.51
CA LEU A 38 6.79 -6.31 5.66
C LEU A 38 7.93 -5.44 6.16
N VAL A 39 9.11 -6.03 6.28
CA VAL A 39 10.33 -5.30 6.65
C VAL A 39 11.44 -5.70 5.70
N ASP A 40 12.08 -4.71 5.09
CA ASP A 40 13.33 -4.85 4.36
C ASP A 40 14.40 -4.07 5.13
N GLU A 41 15.15 -4.80 5.96
CA GLU A 41 16.20 -4.21 6.81
C GLU A 41 17.31 -3.59 5.98
N SER A 42 17.63 -4.17 4.82
CA SER A 42 18.67 -3.66 3.92
C SER A 42 18.33 -2.28 3.35
N GLN A 43 17.05 -1.99 3.18
CA GLN A 43 16.54 -0.71 2.71
C GLN A 43 16.06 0.19 3.85
N GLY A 44 15.99 -0.33 5.07
CA GLY A 44 15.52 0.38 6.25
C GLY A 44 14.02 0.69 6.21
N ILE A 45 13.22 -0.04 5.41
CA ILE A 45 11.79 0.20 5.24
C ILE A 45 10.96 -0.87 5.95
N GLY A 46 9.94 -0.43 6.69
CA GLY A 46 8.93 -1.30 7.23
C GLY A 46 7.54 -0.75 6.93
N LEU A 47 6.65 -1.60 6.44
CA LEU A 47 5.26 -1.30 6.13
C LEU A 47 4.35 -2.27 6.89
N GLY A 48 3.28 -1.76 7.48
CA GLY A 48 2.31 -2.55 8.22
C GLY A 48 0.90 -2.25 7.77
N HIS A 49 0.05 -3.27 7.82
CA HIS A 49 -1.35 -3.17 7.44
C HIS A 49 -2.25 -3.95 8.41
N THR A 50 -3.38 -3.36 8.76
CA THR A 50 -4.49 -4.04 9.45
C THR A 50 -5.70 -4.06 8.53
N ARG A 51 -6.24 -5.24 8.28
CA ARG A 51 -7.27 -5.47 7.26
C ARG A 51 -8.64 -5.61 7.87
N LEU A 52 -9.60 -4.88 7.29
CA LEU A 52 -11.02 -5.20 7.35
C LEU A 52 -11.40 -5.78 5.98
N LYS A 53 -11.85 -7.04 5.94
CA LYS A 53 -12.23 -7.73 4.71
C LYS A 53 -13.59 -7.21 4.23
N VAL A 54 -13.66 -6.55 3.07
CA VAL A 54 -14.89 -5.96 2.53
C VAL A 54 -15.14 -6.45 1.09
N ILE A 55 -14.26 -6.11 0.14
CA ILE A 55 -14.45 -6.45 -1.28
C ILE A 55 -13.97 -7.88 -1.56
N ASP A 56 -12.75 -8.19 -1.18
CA ASP A 56 -12.15 -9.50 -1.34
C ASP A 56 -11.98 -10.15 0.02
N LEU A 57 -12.71 -11.23 0.28
CA LEU A 57 -12.65 -11.96 1.54
C LEU A 57 -11.53 -13.00 1.59
N SER A 58 -10.90 -13.27 0.44
CA SER A 58 -9.81 -14.23 0.32
C SER A 58 -8.48 -13.67 0.84
N GLU A 59 -7.47 -14.54 0.92
CA GLU A 59 -6.11 -14.14 1.26
C GLU A 59 -5.41 -13.35 0.13
N HIS A 60 -5.96 -13.35 -1.10
CA HIS A 60 -5.41 -12.61 -2.24
C HIS A 60 -5.50 -11.09 -2.09
N GLY A 61 -6.42 -10.59 -1.23
CA GLY A 61 -6.47 -9.17 -0.84
C GLY A 61 -5.55 -8.82 0.34
N ALA A 62 -4.64 -9.71 0.76
CA ALA A 62 -3.72 -9.45 1.86
C ALA A 62 -2.72 -8.34 1.51
N GLN A 63 -2.35 -7.56 2.53
CA GLN A 63 -1.39 -6.46 2.41
C GLN A 63 -0.40 -6.52 3.60
N PRO A 64 0.85 -6.06 3.40
CA PRO A 64 1.43 -5.38 2.24
C PRO A 64 1.42 -6.24 0.98
N MET A 65 0.93 -5.67 -0.16
CA MET A 65 0.77 -6.39 -1.41
C MET A 65 1.95 -6.15 -2.34
N HIS A 66 2.49 -7.22 -2.92
CA HIS A 66 3.55 -7.14 -3.92
C HIS A 66 2.98 -7.05 -5.33
N SER A 67 3.58 -6.22 -6.19
CA SER A 67 3.29 -6.27 -7.62
C SER A 67 3.76 -7.58 -8.24
N ALA A 68 3.12 -8.02 -9.34
CA ALA A 68 3.49 -9.23 -10.06
C ALA A 68 4.97 -9.27 -10.49
N CYS A 69 5.54 -8.11 -10.86
CA CYS A 69 6.97 -7.97 -11.16
C CYS A 69 7.87 -7.81 -9.92
N ASN A 70 7.31 -7.90 -8.71
CA ASN A 70 7.98 -7.77 -7.41
C ASN A 70 8.76 -6.44 -7.20
N ARG A 71 8.53 -5.44 -8.04
CA ARG A 71 9.15 -4.10 -7.92
C ARG A 71 8.51 -3.28 -6.80
N TYR A 72 7.19 -3.32 -6.72
CA TYR A 72 6.43 -2.49 -5.78
C TYR A 72 5.89 -3.29 -4.61
N VAL A 73 5.79 -2.60 -3.47
CA VAL A 73 5.04 -3.05 -2.30
C VAL A 73 4.05 -1.96 -1.91
N LEU A 74 2.79 -2.31 -1.78
CA LEU A 74 1.69 -1.38 -1.50
C LEU A 74 1.02 -1.72 -0.17
N VAL A 75 0.78 -0.70 0.65
CA VAL A 75 -0.23 -0.70 1.71
C VAL A 75 -1.26 0.38 1.40
N PHE A 76 -2.54 0.01 1.46
CA PHE A 76 -3.65 0.79 0.96
C PHE A 76 -4.84 0.73 1.93
N ASN A 77 -5.44 1.87 2.21
CA ASN A 77 -6.69 1.99 2.93
C ASN A 77 -7.65 2.83 2.10
N GLY A 78 -8.64 2.20 1.50
CA GLY A 78 -9.56 2.91 0.63
C GLY A 78 -10.42 1.98 -0.20
N GLU A 79 -11.02 2.56 -1.23
CA GLU A 79 -11.81 1.88 -2.24
C GLU A 79 -11.68 2.63 -3.56
N ILE A 80 -11.31 1.91 -4.63
CA ILE A 80 -11.28 2.43 -6.00
C ILE A 80 -12.58 2.03 -6.69
N TYR A 81 -13.54 2.94 -6.75
CA TYR A 81 -14.90 2.67 -7.22
C TYR A 81 -14.96 2.18 -8.67
N ASN A 82 -14.05 2.66 -9.51
CA ASN A 82 -13.98 2.29 -10.91
C ASN A 82 -12.95 1.21 -11.24
N HIS A 83 -12.57 0.37 -10.26
CA HIS A 83 -11.53 -0.64 -10.45
C HIS A 83 -11.86 -1.66 -11.56
N HIS A 84 -13.13 -2.03 -11.75
CA HIS A 84 -13.55 -2.90 -12.86
C HIS A 84 -13.20 -2.31 -14.23
N ARG A 85 -13.44 -0.99 -14.42
CA ARG A 85 -13.07 -0.29 -15.65
C ARG A 85 -11.56 -0.26 -15.86
N LEU A 86 -10.80 0.02 -14.80
CA LEU A 86 -9.34 0.04 -14.88
C LEU A 86 -8.77 -1.35 -15.19
N ARG A 87 -9.37 -2.40 -14.62
CA ARG A 87 -9.03 -3.79 -14.90
C ARG A 87 -9.24 -4.13 -16.37
N ALA A 88 -10.43 -3.81 -16.91
CA ALA A 88 -10.72 -4.03 -18.33
C ALA A 88 -9.74 -3.27 -19.23
N GLU A 89 -9.42 -2.02 -18.93
CA GLU A 89 -8.46 -1.23 -19.71
C GLU A 89 -7.05 -1.86 -19.69
N LEU A 90 -6.60 -2.41 -18.57
CA LEU A 90 -5.34 -3.14 -18.47
C LEU A 90 -5.35 -4.41 -19.32
N GLU A 91 -6.45 -5.17 -19.29
CA GLU A 91 -6.64 -6.41 -20.04
C GLU A 91 -6.66 -6.14 -21.57
N GLU A 92 -7.45 -5.18 -22.01
CA GLU A 92 -7.55 -4.77 -23.44
C GLU A 92 -6.21 -4.32 -24.03
N ARG A 93 -5.35 -3.70 -23.21
CA ARG A 93 -4.03 -3.22 -23.63
C ARG A 93 -2.93 -4.26 -23.50
N GLY A 94 -3.22 -5.46 -23.01
CA GLY A 94 -2.23 -6.49 -22.73
C GLY A 94 -1.23 -6.13 -21.64
N LEU A 95 -1.63 -5.25 -20.71
CA LEU A 95 -0.81 -4.78 -19.58
C LEU A 95 -1.21 -5.41 -18.24
N ALA A 96 -2.25 -6.24 -18.24
CA ALA A 96 -2.75 -6.92 -17.07
C ALA A 96 -1.76 -8.01 -16.60
N PRO A 97 -1.55 -8.15 -15.29
CA PRO A 97 -0.87 -9.33 -14.75
C PRO A 97 -1.79 -10.55 -14.79
N ALA A 98 -1.26 -11.72 -14.44
CA ALA A 98 -2.10 -12.82 -14.01
C ALA A 98 -2.77 -12.43 -12.69
N TRP A 99 -4.09 -12.22 -12.73
CA TRP A 99 -4.85 -11.82 -11.55
C TRP A 99 -4.93 -12.95 -10.52
N HIS A 100 -4.72 -12.63 -9.25
CA HIS A 100 -4.86 -13.57 -8.14
C HIS A 100 -6.24 -13.46 -7.47
N GLY A 101 -6.81 -12.25 -7.47
CA GLY A 101 -8.08 -11.96 -6.81
C GLY A 101 -8.94 -10.95 -7.56
N HIS A 102 -9.84 -10.35 -6.80
CA HIS A 102 -10.79 -9.37 -7.31
C HIS A 102 -10.67 -8.02 -6.60
N SER A 103 -9.60 -7.80 -5.81
CA SER A 103 -9.44 -6.59 -5.04
C SER A 103 -9.12 -5.38 -5.93
N ASP A 104 -9.68 -4.25 -5.58
CA ASP A 104 -9.34 -2.95 -6.16
C ASP A 104 -7.87 -2.57 -5.93
N THR A 105 -7.30 -3.04 -4.81
CA THR A 105 -5.89 -2.87 -4.46
C THR A 105 -4.96 -3.50 -5.50
N GLU A 106 -5.28 -4.73 -5.95
CA GLU A 106 -4.51 -5.43 -6.99
C GLU A 106 -4.56 -4.66 -8.33
N VAL A 107 -5.74 -4.16 -8.69
CA VAL A 107 -5.93 -3.37 -9.91
C VAL A 107 -5.16 -2.05 -9.84
N LEU A 108 -5.20 -1.36 -8.70
CA LEU A 108 -4.45 -0.13 -8.50
C LEU A 108 -2.93 -0.37 -8.64
N LEU A 109 -2.44 -1.45 -8.02
CA LEU A 109 -1.03 -1.83 -8.07
C LEU A 109 -0.58 -2.22 -9.48
N ALA A 110 -1.42 -2.94 -10.24
CA ALA A 110 -1.18 -3.24 -11.65
C ALA A 110 -1.12 -1.96 -12.50
N GLY A 111 -1.99 -1.00 -12.24
CA GLY A 111 -1.94 0.31 -12.86
C GLY A 111 -0.64 1.07 -12.57
N PHE A 112 -0.13 1.02 -11.34
CA PHE A 112 1.17 1.62 -11.00
C PHE A 112 2.33 1.01 -11.78
N VAL A 113 2.27 -0.30 -12.04
CA VAL A 113 3.27 -0.99 -12.89
C VAL A 113 3.14 -0.58 -14.35
N ALA A 114 1.91 -0.54 -14.88
CA ALA A 114 1.65 -0.36 -16.30
C ALA A 114 1.78 1.10 -16.76
N TRP A 115 1.23 2.04 -15.98
CA TRP A 115 1.10 3.45 -16.37
C TRP A 115 1.94 4.40 -15.50
N GLY A 116 2.49 3.91 -14.40
CA GLY A 116 3.10 4.73 -13.37
C GLY A 116 2.08 5.35 -12.42
N VAL A 117 2.58 5.85 -11.28
CA VAL A 117 1.72 6.30 -10.17
C VAL A 117 0.81 7.46 -10.58
N ALA A 118 1.37 8.52 -11.15
CA ALA A 118 0.61 9.72 -11.48
C ALA A 118 -0.52 9.44 -12.49
N ALA A 119 -0.22 8.72 -13.58
CA ALA A 119 -1.20 8.40 -14.61
C ALA A 119 -2.30 7.45 -14.12
N THR A 120 -1.97 6.54 -13.21
CA THR A 120 -2.96 5.66 -12.57
C THR A 120 -3.90 6.46 -11.67
N LEU A 121 -3.37 7.36 -10.84
CA LEU A 121 -4.18 8.18 -9.94
C LEU A 121 -5.09 9.17 -10.68
N GLN A 122 -4.68 9.64 -11.87
CA GLN A 122 -5.55 10.45 -12.74
C GLN A 122 -6.76 9.67 -13.25
N ARG A 123 -6.63 8.36 -13.45
CA ARG A 123 -7.69 7.46 -13.92
C ARG A 123 -8.57 6.94 -12.79
N ALA A 124 -8.01 6.82 -11.59
CA ALA A 124 -8.69 6.27 -10.43
C ALA A 124 -9.75 7.23 -9.89
N VAL A 125 -10.91 6.68 -9.56
CA VAL A 125 -12.00 7.35 -8.84
C VAL A 125 -12.25 6.57 -7.56
N GLY A 126 -12.14 7.25 -6.42
CA GLY A 126 -12.33 6.59 -5.14
C GLY A 126 -11.81 7.41 -3.97
N MET A 127 -11.93 6.84 -2.80
CA MET A 127 -11.45 7.37 -1.53
C MET A 127 -10.26 6.52 -1.05
N PHE A 128 -9.10 7.12 -0.82
CA PHE A 128 -7.92 6.32 -0.48
C PHE A 128 -6.80 7.08 0.23
N SER A 129 -6.02 6.31 0.96
CA SER A 129 -4.66 6.66 1.35
C SER A 129 -3.75 5.44 1.16
N PHE A 130 -2.51 5.66 0.77
CA PHE A 130 -1.57 4.56 0.54
C PHE A 130 -0.12 4.96 0.81
N ALA A 131 0.71 3.92 1.01
CA ALA A 131 2.16 4.01 0.90
C ALA A 131 2.64 2.94 -0.10
N LEU A 132 3.40 3.38 -1.10
CA LEU A 132 3.97 2.55 -2.15
C LEU A 132 5.49 2.59 -2.07
N TRP A 133 6.10 1.45 -1.84
CA TRP A 133 7.55 1.29 -1.87
C TRP A 133 8.01 0.77 -3.23
N ASP A 134 8.85 1.54 -3.93
CA ASP A 134 9.56 1.12 -5.13
C ASP A 134 10.94 0.59 -4.73
N LYS A 135 11.11 -0.71 -4.78
CA LYS A 135 12.36 -1.39 -4.41
C LYS A 135 13.52 -1.02 -5.33
N LYS A 136 13.23 -0.78 -6.61
CA LYS A 136 14.24 -0.46 -7.63
C LYS A 136 14.79 0.95 -7.44
N GLU A 137 13.88 1.92 -7.31
CA GLU A 137 14.24 3.34 -7.17
C GLU A 137 14.50 3.73 -5.72
N ARG A 138 14.29 2.81 -4.75
CA ARG A 138 14.38 3.09 -3.31
C ARG A 138 13.57 4.32 -2.92
N ARG A 139 12.33 4.36 -3.38
CA ARG A 139 11.44 5.50 -3.22
C ARG A 139 10.14 5.10 -2.54
N LEU A 140 9.82 5.83 -1.47
CA LEU A 140 8.53 5.76 -0.81
C LEU A 140 7.63 6.86 -1.36
N THR A 141 6.51 6.46 -1.97
CA THR A 141 5.47 7.38 -2.43
C THR A 141 4.27 7.28 -1.50
N LEU A 142 3.88 8.42 -0.95
CA LEU A 142 2.67 8.54 -0.14
C LEU A 142 1.60 9.23 -0.99
N GLY A 143 0.38 8.71 -0.97
CA GLY A 143 -0.72 9.26 -1.72
C GLY A 143 -2.02 9.28 -0.93
N ARG A 144 -2.87 10.26 -1.27
CA ARG A 144 -4.17 10.48 -0.65
C ARG A 144 -5.17 10.94 -1.72
N ASP A 145 -6.44 10.59 -1.56
CA ASP A 145 -7.50 11.04 -2.46
C ASP A 145 -7.65 12.57 -2.47
N ARG A 146 -8.31 13.09 -3.51
CA ARG A 146 -8.41 14.53 -3.78
C ARG A 146 -9.11 15.32 -2.68
N PHE A 147 -10.09 14.70 -2.03
CA PHE A 147 -10.88 15.35 -0.98
C PHE A 147 -10.38 15.06 0.42
N GLY A 148 -9.37 14.16 0.54
CA GLY A 148 -8.83 13.77 1.82
C GLY A 148 -9.79 12.94 2.67
N GLU A 149 -10.65 12.15 2.05
CA GLU A 149 -11.61 11.30 2.74
C GLU A 149 -10.93 10.23 3.61
N LYS A 150 -9.77 9.72 3.15
CA LYS A 150 -8.95 8.84 3.97
C LYS A 150 -7.80 9.62 4.58
N PRO A 151 -7.64 9.59 5.93
CA PRO A 151 -6.56 10.30 6.58
C PRO A 151 -5.19 9.68 6.23
N LEU A 152 -4.20 10.54 6.05
CA LEU A 152 -2.80 10.16 5.91
C LEU A 152 -1.94 11.15 6.70
N TYR A 153 -1.22 10.64 7.68
CA TYR A 153 -0.29 11.42 8.49
C TYR A 153 1.12 10.94 8.23
N TYR A 154 2.05 11.87 8.09
CA TYR A 154 3.47 11.57 7.96
C TYR A 154 4.30 12.65 8.64
N GLY A 155 5.51 12.28 9.01
CA GLY A 155 6.41 13.20 9.69
C GLY A 155 7.76 12.54 9.94
N TRP A 156 8.64 13.30 10.57
CA TRP A 156 9.97 12.85 10.92
C TRP A 156 10.03 12.53 12.40
N LEU A 157 10.51 11.33 12.72
CA LEU A 157 10.80 10.91 14.08
C LEU A 157 12.31 11.07 14.28
N GLY A 158 12.72 12.02 15.08
CA GLY A 158 14.12 12.23 15.43
C GLY A 158 14.27 13.47 16.29
N ARG A 159 15.25 13.48 17.19
CA ARG A 159 15.68 14.72 17.83
C ARG A 159 16.31 15.56 16.72
N GLY A 160 15.64 16.64 16.32
CA GLY A 160 16.25 17.65 15.49
C GLY A 160 17.44 18.24 16.25
N ASN A 161 18.62 17.78 15.92
CA ASN A 161 19.80 18.62 16.06
C ASN A 161 19.77 19.47 14.80
N GLY A 162 19.38 20.74 14.97
CA GLY A 162 19.41 21.77 13.96
C GLY A 162 20.81 21.98 13.41
#